data_0ca5b297c3af9e84dfb3f0dd4e59d49b
#
_entry.id   0ca5b297c3af9e84dfb3f0dd4e59d49b
#
_cell.length_a   1.000
_cell.length_b   1.000
_cell.length_c   1.000
_cell.angle_alpha   90.00
_cell.angle_beta   90.00
_cell.angle_gamma   90.00
#
_symmetry.space_group_name_H-M   'P 1'
#
loop_
_entity.id
_entity.type
_entity.pdbx_description
1 polymer ?
#
loop_
_entity_poly.entity_id
_entity_poly.type
_entity_poly.pdbx_seq_one_letter_code
_entity_poly.pdbx_strand_id
1 'polypeptide(L)'
;MQFLYEIPAEFWSLFRSGNRDVYIEALLAINDEYQYNNYFLSREACVQILTDMCRESAWSFEREEDETDEEEHSALPGRILGWLLRHKWLRRVEDYAAMTVNIVIPDYAAIMIDAFDRLVNEQMEETQVYIQNVYATLFSFKNDRRKNLSMLKTAL
;
A
#
# COMPACT_ATOMS: atom_id res chain seq x y z
N MET A 1 25.90 7.88 4.82
CA MET A 1 24.74 7.63 3.91
C MET A 1 24.86 6.34 3.10
N GLN A 2 25.45 5.34 3.72
CA GLN A 2 25.58 4.01 3.14
C GLN A 2 24.19 3.41 2.79
N PHE A 3 23.19 3.72 3.59
CA PHE A 3 21.80 3.26 3.45
C PHE A 3 21.17 3.55 2.08
N LEU A 4 21.42 4.72 1.49
CA LEU A 4 20.82 5.07 0.20
C LEU A 4 21.36 4.25 -0.98
N TYR A 5 22.56 3.68 -0.83
CA TYR A 5 23.15 2.83 -1.87
C TYR A 5 22.63 1.39 -1.85
N GLU A 6 21.97 0.99 -0.77
CA GLU A 6 21.38 -0.35 -0.65
C GLU A 6 20.01 -0.43 -1.33
N ILE A 7 19.40 0.71 -1.62
CA ILE A 7 18.10 0.77 -2.30
C ILE A 7 18.32 0.76 -3.81
N PRO A 8 17.80 -0.24 -4.53
CA PRO A 8 17.93 -0.29 -5.99
C PRO A 8 17.32 0.95 -6.66
N ALA A 9 17.92 1.41 -7.74
CA ALA A 9 17.43 2.57 -8.48
C ALA A 9 16.00 2.36 -9.03
N GLU A 10 15.68 1.14 -9.42
CA GLU A 10 14.37 0.75 -9.95
C GLU A 10 13.23 0.94 -8.94
N PHE A 11 13.53 0.85 -7.65
CA PHE A 11 12.56 1.04 -6.56
C PHE A 11 11.83 2.39 -6.66
N TRP A 12 12.52 3.44 -7.03
CA TRP A 12 11.98 4.80 -7.08
C TRP A 12 11.00 5.03 -8.23
N SER A 13 10.99 4.15 -9.22
CA SER A 13 10.10 4.26 -10.38
C SER A 13 8.62 4.14 -10.03
N LEU A 14 8.27 3.52 -8.90
CA LEU A 14 6.88 3.42 -8.44
C LEU A 14 6.21 4.79 -8.34
N PHE A 15 6.93 5.79 -7.83
CA PHE A 15 6.38 7.13 -7.63
C PHE A 15 6.09 7.88 -8.92
N ARG A 16 6.66 7.44 -10.03
CA ARG A 16 6.46 8.02 -11.36
C ARG A 16 5.48 7.24 -12.23
N SER A 17 5.13 6.02 -11.82
CA SER A 17 4.22 5.17 -12.59
C SER A 17 2.79 5.72 -12.60
N GLY A 18 2.11 5.64 -13.74
CA GLY A 18 0.68 5.89 -13.83
C GLY A 18 -0.16 4.89 -13.05
N ASN A 19 0.40 3.71 -12.76
CA ASN A 19 -0.23 2.64 -11.99
C ASN A 19 0.15 2.69 -10.49
N ARG A 20 0.69 3.79 -10.02
CA ARG A 20 1.19 3.95 -8.65
C ARG A 20 0.18 3.52 -7.60
N ASP A 21 -1.07 3.94 -7.73
CA ASP A 21 -2.12 3.64 -6.77
C ASP A 21 -2.41 2.14 -6.69
N VAL A 22 -2.41 1.46 -7.82
CA VAL A 22 -2.58 0.00 -7.90
C VAL A 22 -1.45 -0.72 -7.17
N TYR A 23 -0.22 -0.31 -7.40
CA TYR A 23 0.96 -0.92 -6.75
C TYR A 23 0.96 -0.70 -5.25
N ILE A 24 0.59 0.49 -4.78
CA ILE A 24 0.50 0.78 -3.34
C ILE A 24 -0.56 -0.11 -2.69
N GLU A 25 -1.75 -0.21 -3.27
CA GLU A 25 -2.80 -1.10 -2.77
C GLU A 25 -2.37 -2.57 -2.77
N ALA A 26 -1.69 -3.00 -3.83
CA ALA A 26 -1.16 -4.34 -3.92
C ALA A 26 -0.14 -4.64 -2.82
N LEU A 27 0.78 -3.71 -2.57
CA LEU A 27 1.79 -3.85 -1.52
C LEU A 27 1.17 -3.89 -0.12
N LEU A 28 0.16 -3.06 0.14
CA LEU A 28 -0.57 -3.08 1.41
C LEU A 28 -1.29 -4.42 1.61
N ALA A 29 -1.96 -4.93 0.60
CA ALA A 29 -2.66 -6.21 0.66
C ALA A 29 -1.69 -7.39 0.90
N ILE A 30 -0.57 -7.40 0.19
CA ILE A 30 0.48 -8.43 0.37
C ILE A 30 1.10 -8.33 1.76
N ASN A 31 1.38 -7.14 2.24
CA ASN A 31 2.00 -6.93 3.55
C ASN A 31 1.11 -7.42 4.70
N ASP A 32 -0.19 -7.22 4.62
CA ASP A 32 -1.13 -7.72 5.63
C ASP A 32 -1.00 -9.24 5.80
N GLU A 33 -1.03 -9.98 4.71
CA GLU A 33 -0.88 -11.45 4.75
C GLU A 33 0.55 -11.89 5.09
N TYR A 34 1.55 -11.15 4.64
CA TYR A 34 2.96 -11.42 4.89
C TYR A 34 3.29 -11.43 6.38
N GLN A 35 2.75 -10.49 7.13
CA GLN A 35 2.95 -10.40 8.57
C GLN A 35 2.35 -11.59 9.31
N TYR A 36 1.19 -12.09 8.88
CA TYR A 36 0.53 -13.26 9.47
C TYR A 36 1.22 -14.58 9.13
N ASN A 37 1.98 -14.64 8.05
CA ASN A 37 2.61 -15.85 7.53
C ASN A 37 4.12 -15.93 7.81
N ASN A 38 4.58 -15.39 8.94
CA ASN A 38 5.98 -15.44 9.38
C ASN A 38 6.98 -14.88 8.36
N TYR A 39 6.59 -13.81 7.68
CA TYR A 39 7.44 -13.03 6.78
C TYR A 39 7.89 -13.76 5.52
N PHE A 40 7.08 -14.65 5.00
CA PHE A 40 7.19 -15.13 3.62
C PHE A 40 5.84 -15.61 3.10
N LEU A 41 5.66 -15.50 1.78
CA LEU A 41 4.47 -15.97 1.09
C LEU A 41 4.91 -16.76 -0.14
N SER A 42 4.17 -17.80 -0.50
CA SER A 42 4.36 -18.44 -1.79
C SER A 42 3.96 -17.50 -2.93
N ARG A 43 4.51 -17.73 -4.12
CA ARG A 43 4.12 -16.96 -5.30
C ARG A 43 2.62 -17.09 -5.56
N GLU A 44 2.08 -18.28 -5.41
CA GLU A 44 0.67 -18.58 -5.59
C GLU A 44 -0.21 -17.82 -4.61
N ALA A 45 0.21 -17.72 -3.35
CA ALA A 45 -0.50 -16.92 -2.34
C ALA A 45 -0.53 -15.45 -2.71
N CYS A 46 0.58 -14.88 -3.18
CA CYS A 46 0.63 -13.50 -3.66
C CYS A 46 -0.32 -13.28 -4.85
N VAL A 47 -0.33 -14.18 -5.81
CA VAL A 47 -1.25 -14.10 -6.97
C VAL A 47 -2.70 -14.15 -6.50
N GLN A 48 -3.02 -14.99 -5.52
CA GLN A 48 -4.37 -15.08 -4.98
C GLN A 48 -4.79 -13.78 -4.28
N ILE A 49 -3.92 -13.21 -3.47
CA ILE A 49 -4.16 -11.91 -2.80
C ILE A 49 -4.46 -10.83 -3.85
N LEU A 50 -3.66 -10.75 -4.90
CA LEU A 50 -3.84 -9.77 -5.96
C LEU A 50 -5.08 -10.04 -6.80
N THR A 51 -5.43 -11.29 -7.01
CA THR A 51 -6.67 -11.69 -7.68
C THR A 51 -7.89 -11.20 -6.90
N ASP A 52 -7.90 -11.39 -5.60
CA ASP A 52 -8.98 -10.94 -4.73
C ASP A 52 -9.08 -9.41 -4.73
N MET A 53 -7.95 -8.70 -4.65
CA MET A 53 -7.88 -7.24 -4.75
C MET A 53 -8.50 -6.74 -6.07
N CYS A 54 -8.16 -7.38 -7.19
CA CYS A 54 -8.66 -7.00 -8.50
C CYS A 54 -10.16 -7.27 -8.68
N ARG A 55 -10.72 -8.23 -7.94
CA ARG A 55 -12.18 -8.50 -7.93
C ARG A 55 -12.96 -7.45 -7.16
N GLU A 56 -12.39 -6.97 -6.05
CA GLU A 56 -13.07 -6.02 -5.16
C GLU A 56 -13.18 -4.62 -5.78
N SER A 57 -12.26 -4.27 -6.67
CA SER A 57 -12.20 -2.95 -7.29
C SER A 57 -11.88 -3.03 -8.77
N ALA A 58 -12.56 -2.22 -9.57
CA ALA A 58 -12.22 -2.04 -10.97
C ALA A 58 -11.01 -1.10 -11.09
N TRP A 59 -9.86 -1.65 -11.43
CA TRP A 59 -8.63 -0.88 -11.60
C TRP A 59 -8.40 -0.57 -13.08
N SER A 60 -8.09 0.68 -13.39
CA SER A 60 -7.51 1.06 -14.67
C SER A 60 -6.01 0.82 -14.60
N PHE A 61 -5.49 0.01 -15.52
CA PHE A 61 -4.07 -0.35 -15.53
C PHE A 61 -3.47 -0.06 -16.89
N GLU A 62 -2.46 0.80 -16.91
CA GLU A 62 -1.74 1.20 -18.11
C GLU A 62 -0.57 0.25 -18.36
N ARG A 63 -0.24 0.04 -19.65
CA ARG A 63 0.97 -0.70 -20.00
C ARG A 63 2.20 0.02 -19.50
N GLU A 64 3.09 -0.73 -18.85
CA GLU A 64 4.40 -0.25 -18.42
C GLU A 64 5.42 -0.39 -19.56
N GLU A 65 6.41 0.51 -19.59
CA GLU A 65 7.44 0.52 -20.64
C GLU A 65 8.28 -0.73 -20.69
N ASP A 66 8.47 -1.39 -19.54
CA ASP A 66 9.30 -2.59 -19.38
C ASP A 66 8.50 -3.91 -19.46
N GLU A 67 7.22 -3.84 -19.76
CA GLU A 67 6.40 -5.03 -20.01
C GLU A 67 6.68 -5.62 -21.38
N THR A 68 6.75 -6.95 -21.44
CA THR A 68 6.75 -7.68 -22.72
C THR A 68 5.32 -7.78 -23.26
N ASP A 69 5.20 -8.10 -24.57
CA ASP A 69 3.88 -8.30 -25.18
C ASP A 69 3.12 -9.47 -24.53
N GLU A 70 3.82 -10.49 -24.06
CA GLU A 70 3.22 -11.63 -23.34
C GLU A 70 2.68 -11.19 -21.99
N GLU A 71 3.40 -10.35 -21.26
CA GLU A 71 2.97 -9.80 -19.98
C GLU A 71 1.76 -8.89 -20.12
N GLU A 72 1.73 -8.04 -21.14
CA GLU A 72 0.60 -7.16 -21.42
C GLU A 72 -0.71 -7.93 -21.61
N HIS A 73 -0.64 -9.10 -22.22
CA HIS A 73 -1.81 -9.95 -22.48
C HIS A 73 -2.12 -10.93 -21.35
N SER A 74 -1.30 -10.95 -20.30
CA SER A 74 -1.56 -11.79 -19.14
C SER A 74 -2.57 -11.16 -18.19
N ALA A 75 -3.07 -11.96 -17.23
CA ALA A 75 -3.99 -11.48 -16.22
C ALA A 75 -3.37 -10.40 -15.33
N LEU A 76 -4.15 -9.41 -14.93
CA LEU A 76 -3.69 -8.26 -14.16
C LEU A 76 -2.91 -8.62 -12.88
N PRO A 77 -3.31 -9.60 -12.04
CA PRO A 77 -2.53 -9.98 -10.87
C PRO A 77 -1.08 -10.36 -11.19
N GLY A 78 -0.86 -11.12 -12.25
CA GLY A 78 0.48 -11.48 -12.70
C GLY A 78 1.30 -10.31 -13.20
N ARG A 79 0.68 -9.36 -13.88
CA ARG A 79 1.32 -8.11 -14.34
C ARG A 79 1.78 -7.26 -13.15
N ILE A 80 0.93 -7.09 -12.16
CA ILE A 80 1.24 -6.34 -10.94
C ILE A 80 2.42 -7.00 -10.20
N LEU A 81 2.33 -8.30 -9.95
CA LEU A 81 3.39 -9.04 -9.25
C LEU A 81 4.72 -8.97 -10.01
N GLY A 82 4.69 -9.16 -11.33
CA GLY A 82 5.87 -9.08 -12.18
C GLY A 82 6.55 -7.72 -12.11
N TRP A 83 5.78 -6.64 -12.15
CA TRP A 83 6.32 -5.29 -12.03
C TRP A 83 6.96 -5.06 -10.67
N LEU A 84 6.29 -5.45 -9.59
CA LEU A 84 6.82 -5.29 -8.23
C LEU A 84 8.12 -6.07 -8.00
N LEU A 85 8.25 -7.22 -8.63
CA LEU A 85 9.49 -8.02 -8.60
C LEU A 85 10.61 -7.35 -9.42
N ARG A 86 10.33 -6.89 -10.64
CA ARG A 86 11.31 -6.21 -11.49
C ARG A 86 11.81 -4.91 -10.86
N HIS A 87 10.96 -4.18 -10.19
CA HIS A 87 11.29 -2.89 -9.56
C HIS A 87 11.72 -3.02 -8.10
N LYS A 88 12.00 -4.24 -7.64
CA LYS A 88 12.65 -4.54 -6.35
C LYS A 88 11.83 -4.14 -5.11
N TRP A 89 10.52 -3.98 -5.26
CA TRP A 89 9.61 -3.88 -4.12
C TRP A 89 9.36 -5.22 -3.45
N LEU A 90 9.45 -6.29 -4.22
CA LEU A 90 9.36 -7.67 -3.78
C LEU A 90 10.58 -8.43 -4.31
N ARG A 91 10.94 -9.51 -3.63
CA ARG A 91 12.06 -10.37 -4.03
C ARG A 91 11.63 -11.82 -4.04
N ARG A 92 12.07 -12.54 -5.06
CA ARG A 92 11.91 -13.99 -5.14
C ARG A 92 13.02 -14.68 -4.37
N VAL A 93 12.64 -15.66 -3.56
CA VAL A 93 13.58 -16.56 -2.89
C VAL A 93 13.21 -17.98 -3.27
N GLU A 94 14.13 -18.69 -3.91
CA GLU A 94 13.91 -20.06 -4.30
C GLU A 94 14.36 -20.99 -3.18
N ASP A 95 13.46 -21.88 -2.77
CA ASP A 95 13.78 -22.96 -1.85
C ASP A 95 13.98 -24.24 -2.67
N TYR A 96 15.23 -24.57 -2.94
CA TYR A 96 15.60 -25.74 -3.75
C TYR A 96 15.24 -27.06 -3.07
N ALA A 97 15.24 -27.10 -1.73
CA ALA A 97 14.90 -28.30 -0.99
C ALA A 97 13.40 -28.62 -1.07
N ALA A 98 12.55 -27.60 -0.98
CA ALA A 98 11.10 -27.74 -1.10
C ALA A 98 10.61 -27.56 -2.55
N MET A 99 11.45 -27.20 -3.49
CA MET A 99 11.13 -26.85 -4.88
C MET A 99 10.02 -25.80 -4.98
N THR A 100 10.06 -24.80 -4.11
CA THR A 100 9.08 -23.71 -4.04
C THR A 100 9.72 -22.36 -4.29
N VAL A 101 8.92 -21.42 -4.77
CA VAL A 101 9.30 -20.02 -4.91
C VAL A 101 8.53 -19.22 -3.88
N ASN A 102 9.26 -18.55 -3.01
CA ASN A 102 8.69 -17.65 -2.01
C ASN A 102 8.93 -16.20 -2.40
N ILE A 103 8.02 -15.34 -1.96
CA ILE A 103 8.09 -13.89 -2.13
C ILE A 103 8.36 -13.29 -0.77
N VAL A 104 9.36 -12.44 -0.70
CA VAL A 104 9.72 -11.70 0.50
C VAL A 104 9.71 -10.19 0.23
N ILE A 105 9.45 -9.42 1.27
CA ILE A 105 9.49 -7.96 1.22
C ILE A 105 10.87 -7.53 1.75
N PRO A 106 11.73 -6.90 0.93
CA PRO A 106 13.00 -6.37 1.41
C PRO A 106 12.80 -5.31 2.51
N ASP A 107 13.80 -5.15 3.39
CA ASP A 107 13.69 -4.23 4.53
C ASP A 107 13.37 -2.79 4.13
N TYR A 108 14.02 -2.28 3.09
CA TYR A 108 13.74 -0.92 2.59
C TYR A 108 12.31 -0.78 2.07
N ALA A 109 11.77 -1.81 1.43
CA ALA A 109 10.39 -1.82 0.95
C ALA A 109 9.40 -1.90 2.12
N ALA A 110 9.69 -2.71 3.14
CA ALA A 110 8.86 -2.84 4.33
C ALA A 110 8.69 -1.49 5.05
N ILE A 111 9.76 -0.72 5.16
CA ILE A 111 9.73 0.62 5.77
C ILE A 111 8.80 1.55 4.97
N MET A 112 8.89 1.53 3.64
CA MET A 112 8.05 2.38 2.81
C MET A 112 6.58 1.93 2.81
N ILE A 113 6.34 0.63 2.83
CA ILE A 113 4.98 0.09 2.93
C ILE A 113 4.34 0.47 4.27
N ASP A 114 5.10 0.43 5.36
CA ASP A 114 4.64 0.92 6.67
C ASP A 114 4.28 2.41 6.61
N ALA A 115 5.07 3.21 5.90
CA ALA A 115 4.74 4.62 5.69
C ALA A 115 3.45 4.81 4.89
N PHE A 116 3.21 4.01 3.86
CA PHE A 116 1.95 4.03 3.11
C PHE A 116 0.76 3.66 4.00
N ASP A 117 0.91 2.62 4.81
CA ASP A 117 -0.13 2.19 5.74
C ASP A 117 -0.50 3.29 6.73
N ARG A 118 0.48 3.95 7.30
CA ARG A 118 0.27 5.09 8.21
C ARG A 118 -0.42 6.26 7.52
N LEU A 119 -0.02 6.61 6.30
CA LEU A 119 -0.66 7.69 5.55
C LEU A 119 -2.13 7.41 5.30
N VAL A 120 -2.49 6.18 4.98
CA VAL A 120 -3.89 5.79 4.74
C VAL A 120 -4.69 5.76 6.05
N ASN A 121 -4.16 5.10 7.08
CA ASN A 121 -4.90 4.88 8.33
C ASN A 121 -4.91 6.10 9.25
N GLU A 122 -3.80 6.83 9.38
CA GLU A 122 -3.75 8.03 10.20
C GLU A 122 -4.63 9.15 9.65
N GLN A 123 -4.72 9.32 8.34
CA GLN A 123 -5.65 10.28 7.75
C GLN A 123 -7.10 9.96 8.10
N MET A 124 -7.48 8.68 8.11
CA MET A 124 -8.82 8.26 8.51
C MET A 124 -9.09 8.54 9.98
N GLU A 125 -8.14 8.24 10.86
CA GLU A 125 -8.24 8.49 12.30
C GLU A 125 -8.33 9.99 12.60
N GLU A 126 -7.47 10.81 12.02
CA GLU A 126 -7.49 12.27 12.16
C GLU A 126 -8.82 12.86 11.71
N THR A 127 -9.35 12.40 10.59
CA THR A 127 -10.65 12.85 10.07
C THR A 127 -11.77 12.48 11.03
N GLN A 128 -11.78 11.28 11.58
CA GLN A 128 -12.78 10.86 12.56
C GLN A 128 -12.70 11.67 13.85
N VAL A 129 -11.51 11.88 14.38
CA VAL A 129 -11.29 12.70 15.58
C VAL A 129 -11.72 14.15 15.33
N TYR A 130 -11.39 14.72 14.17
CA TYR A 130 -11.81 16.06 13.79
C TYR A 130 -13.35 16.19 13.76
N ILE A 131 -14.04 15.27 13.12
CA ILE A 131 -15.51 15.25 13.05
C ILE A 131 -16.12 15.15 14.44
N GLN A 132 -15.60 14.27 15.30
CA GLN A 132 -16.06 14.12 16.67
C GLN A 132 -15.84 15.40 17.49
N ASN A 133 -14.71 16.06 17.35
CA ASN A 133 -14.41 17.31 18.03
C ASN A 133 -15.33 18.46 17.58
N VAL A 134 -15.56 18.57 16.27
CA VAL A 134 -16.51 19.56 15.73
C VAL A 134 -17.91 19.31 16.26
N TYR A 135 -18.38 18.09 16.27
CA TYR A 135 -19.69 17.70 16.77
C TYR A 135 -19.84 18.05 18.26
N ALA A 136 -18.87 17.67 19.10
CA ALA A 136 -18.88 17.95 20.52
C ALA A 136 -18.86 19.45 20.81
N THR A 137 -18.09 20.22 20.07
CA THR A 137 -18.00 21.68 20.18
C THR A 137 -19.33 22.34 19.83
N LEU A 138 -19.96 21.94 18.73
CA LEU A 138 -21.28 22.44 18.32
C LEU A 138 -22.37 22.07 19.32
N PHE A 139 -22.33 20.87 19.88
CA PHE A 139 -23.28 20.45 20.93
C PHE A 139 -23.14 21.31 22.19
N SER A 140 -21.94 21.58 22.65
CA SER A 140 -21.67 22.47 23.78
C SER A 140 -22.10 23.91 23.50
N PHE A 141 -21.90 24.39 22.27
CA PHE A 141 -22.37 25.71 21.82
C PHE A 141 -23.87 25.84 21.87
N LYS A 142 -24.63 24.82 21.49
CA LYS A 142 -26.08 24.78 21.56
C LYS A 142 -26.61 24.86 22.99
N ASN A 143 -25.88 24.29 23.94
CA ASN A 143 -26.29 24.23 25.35
C ASN A 143 -25.76 25.40 26.19
N ASP A 144 -24.70 26.09 25.79
CA ASP A 144 -24.09 27.21 26.49
C ASP A 144 -23.71 28.35 25.55
N ARG A 145 -24.64 29.28 25.35
CA ARG A 145 -24.48 30.45 24.48
C ARG A 145 -23.34 31.39 24.87
N ARG A 146 -22.84 31.32 26.11
CA ARG A 146 -21.81 32.25 26.62
C ARG A 146 -20.40 31.93 26.17
N LYS A 147 -20.13 30.74 25.63
CA LYS A 147 -18.81 30.29 25.21
C LYS A 147 -18.65 30.20 23.69
N ASN A 148 -19.52 30.78 22.94
CA ASN A 148 -19.76 30.54 21.52
C ASN A 148 -18.56 30.77 20.63
N LEU A 149 -17.95 31.95 20.68
CA LEU A 149 -16.86 32.31 19.73
C LEU A 149 -15.57 31.56 19.97
N SER A 150 -15.23 31.30 21.23
CA SER A 150 -14.04 30.53 21.59
C SER A 150 -14.14 29.07 21.13
N MET A 151 -15.28 28.45 21.27
CA MET A 151 -15.52 27.06 20.85
C MET A 151 -15.53 26.91 19.34
N LEU A 152 -16.12 27.86 18.60
CA LEU A 152 -16.10 27.84 17.14
C LEU A 152 -14.69 27.99 16.58
N LYS A 153 -13.85 28.83 17.16
CA LYS A 153 -12.44 28.93 16.78
C LYS A 153 -11.68 27.65 17.02
N THR A 154 -12.00 26.90 18.05
CA THR A 154 -11.38 25.61 18.34
C THR A 154 -11.83 24.52 17.37
N ALA A 155 -13.07 24.58 16.90
CA ALA A 155 -13.62 23.61 15.94
C ALA A 155 -13.13 23.81 14.52
N LEU A 156 -12.72 25.02 14.18
CA LEU A 156 -12.20 25.36 12.85
C LEU A 156 -10.68 25.27 12.80
#